data_1952b68fed69ddcb4ea0cb99a1008be7
#
_entry.id   1952b68fed69ddcb4ea0cb99a1008be7
#
_cell.length_a   1.000
_cell.length_b   1.000
_cell.length_c   1.000
_cell.angle_alpha   90.00
_cell.angle_beta   90.00
_cell.angle_gamma   90.00
#
_symmetry.space_group_name_H-M   'P 1'
#
loop_
_entity.id
_entity.type
_entity.pdbx_description
1 polymer ?
#
loop_
_entity_poly.entity_id
_entity_poly.type
_entity_poly.pdbx_seq_one_letter_code
_entity_poly.pdbx_strand_id
1 'polypeptide(L)'
;MIAILNNIKIYLLFFIFFIGCGNTPKGNWKDQRVILISIDGFRGSLLKEKLFAKKCPNLLELINKGRSCSQVVSVFPSLTYPAHTSMITGVPPEIHGITNNRIFDPSKNFVDWFWYADSIKTPTLITKAKEKNLVSLGVSWPVTVGAAIDYLLPEFKSVNDSISTVDLIRKHDNPKYFLEIAKTRGIIPKNKNPEGFSRDLLLHQLFMDTFIRKKPNLSLYHMIETDLIQHKYGKNSEEAWKAFMFMDSLIGNIMSLLDKNNLWETTTLVITGDHGFKNYSYEISINRLFENKGWLKIKNDEIYNWEVVAIPSGGSAFVHLKDSEDEQFKQKVRIALSQMNEFEVLEERHVKGSSLSLHKSNFILLAKKDYTFTRSVDQPLIKQRFGGSHGGDPEDKELYTGFIAVGPSISNEVVSKMAITDVAKIISPILGLNLDFNH
;
A
#
# COMPACT_ATOMS: atom_id res chain seq x y z
N MET A 1 -24.26 57.85 -46.05
CA MET A 1 -23.40 56.70 -46.26
C MET A 1 -22.87 56.31 -44.90
N ILE A 2 -23.46 55.28 -44.34
CA ILE A 2 -23.49 54.96 -42.90
C ILE A 2 -22.29 54.07 -42.56
N ALA A 3 -21.49 54.50 -41.57
CA ALA A 3 -20.38 53.70 -41.03
C ALA A 3 -20.90 52.76 -39.92
N ILE A 4 -20.62 51.45 -40.07
CA ILE A 4 -20.92 50.42 -39.07
C ILE A 4 -19.72 50.30 -38.15
N LEU A 5 -19.90 50.68 -36.85
CA LEU A 5 -18.97 50.43 -35.78
C LEU A 5 -19.26 49.04 -35.19
N ASN A 6 -18.33 48.10 -35.36
CA ASN A 6 -18.35 46.80 -34.72
C ASN A 6 -17.80 46.92 -33.27
N ASN A 7 -18.63 46.60 -32.31
CA ASN A 7 -18.25 46.44 -30.88
C ASN A 7 -17.50 45.11 -30.67
N ILE A 8 -16.18 45.20 -30.42
CA ILE A 8 -15.40 44.06 -29.93
C ILE A 8 -15.41 44.14 -28.41
N LYS A 9 -16.17 43.26 -27.74
CA LYS A 9 -16.08 43.04 -26.32
C LYS A 9 -14.87 42.15 -26.02
N ILE A 10 -13.82 42.72 -25.51
CA ILE A 10 -12.66 42.02 -24.95
C ILE A 10 -13.08 41.47 -23.60
N TYR A 11 -13.25 40.14 -23.49
CA TYR A 11 -13.36 39.46 -22.23
C TYR A 11 -11.94 39.26 -21.65
N LEU A 12 -11.57 40.06 -20.68
CA LEU A 12 -10.41 39.77 -19.84
C LEU A 12 -10.75 38.60 -18.93
N LEU A 13 -10.24 37.43 -19.27
CA LEU A 13 -10.23 36.26 -18.37
C LEU A 13 -9.15 36.53 -17.28
N PHE A 14 -9.60 36.90 -16.10
CA PHE A 14 -8.75 36.89 -14.92
C PHE A 14 -8.50 35.43 -14.53
N PHE A 15 -7.34 34.89 -14.88
CA PHE A 15 -6.80 33.69 -14.25
C PHE A 15 -6.38 34.06 -12.84
N ILE A 16 -7.24 33.78 -11.87
CA ILE A 16 -6.85 33.80 -10.45
C ILE A 16 -5.98 32.56 -10.22
N PHE A 17 -4.67 32.74 -10.27
CA PHE A 17 -3.74 31.77 -9.72
C PHE A 17 -4.00 31.70 -8.20
N PHE A 18 -4.71 30.68 -7.74
CA PHE A 18 -4.66 30.26 -6.36
C PHE A 18 -3.25 29.72 -6.10
N ILE A 19 -2.33 30.62 -5.75
CA ILE A 19 -1.11 30.25 -5.04
C ILE A 19 -1.60 29.81 -3.67
N GLY A 20 -1.80 28.51 -3.49
CA GLY A 20 -1.99 27.91 -2.19
C GLY A 20 -0.77 28.24 -1.35
N CYS A 21 -0.87 29.25 -0.47
CA CYS A 21 0.09 29.47 0.61
C CYS A 21 0.08 28.24 1.50
N GLY A 22 0.84 27.21 1.13
CA GLY A 22 1.28 26.20 2.08
C GLY A 22 2.12 26.94 3.13
N ASN A 23 1.70 26.91 4.40
CA ASN A 23 2.49 27.39 5.51
C ASN A 23 3.83 26.65 5.48
N THR A 24 4.88 27.32 4.95
CA THR A 24 6.25 26.84 5.09
C THR A 24 6.56 26.69 6.58
N PRO A 25 7.14 25.59 7.03
CA PRO A 25 7.48 25.40 8.43
C PRO A 25 8.29 26.57 8.95
N LYS A 26 7.83 27.20 10.04
CA LYS A 26 8.61 28.20 10.76
C LYS A 26 9.71 27.46 11.54
N GLY A 27 10.82 27.11 10.88
CA GLY A 27 11.94 26.43 11.54
C GLY A 27 12.91 25.80 10.54
N ASN A 28 14.08 25.39 11.04
CA ASN A 28 15.04 24.65 10.25
C ASN A 28 14.48 23.25 9.98
N TRP A 29 14.31 22.90 8.70
CA TRP A 29 13.81 21.56 8.31
C TRP A 29 14.66 20.39 8.88
N LYS A 30 15.92 20.65 9.27
CA LYS A 30 16.78 19.66 9.94
C LYS A 30 16.29 19.27 11.34
N ASP A 31 15.52 20.13 11.99
CA ASP A 31 14.94 19.87 13.31
C ASP A 31 13.55 19.20 13.20
N GLN A 32 12.96 19.18 11.99
CA GLN A 32 11.65 18.58 11.74
C GLN A 32 11.76 17.06 11.65
N ARG A 33 10.70 16.40 12.08
CA ARG A 33 10.52 14.94 12.02
C ARG A 33 9.18 14.60 11.40
N VAL A 34 9.16 13.55 10.62
CA VAL A 34 7.93 12.95 10.11
C VAL A 34 7.92 11.49 10.49
N ILE A 35 6.82 11.06 11.10
CA ILE A 35 6.48 9.65 11.30
C ILE A 35 5.35 9.33 10.34
N LEU A 36 5.61 8.53 9.32
CA LEU A 36 4.61 7.97 8.41
C LEU A 36 4.30 6.55 8.83
N ILE A 37 3.07 6.33 9.28
CA ILE A 37 2.55 5.02 9.64
C ILE A 37 1.56 4.57 8.59
N SER A 38 1.77 3.38 8.04
CA SER A 38 0.77 2.69 7.25
C SER A 38 0.14 1.58 8.08
N ILE A 39 -1.19 1.59 8.21
CA ILE A 39 -1.97 0.50 8.77
C ILE A 39 -2.55 -0.28 7.60
N ASP A 40 -2.10 -1.51 7.37
CA ASP A 40 -2.48 -2.33 6.23
C ASP A 40 -4.00 -2.58 6.20
N GLY A 41 -4.64 -2.26 5.09
CA GLY A 41 -6.08 -2.35 4.95
C GLY A 41 -6.89 -1.36 5.81
N PHE A 42 -6.35 -0.17 6.11
CA PHE A 42 -7.04 0.89 6.86
C PHE A 42 -8.14 1.53 6.02
N ARG A 43 -9.26 0.86 5.91
CA ARG A 43 -10.41 1.32 5.12
C ARG A 43 -10.92 2.70 5.56
N GLY A 44 -11.08 3.61 4.63
CA GLY A 44 -11.55 4.97 4.92
C GLY A 44 -12.98 5.02 5.46
N SER A 45 -13.82 4.03 5.12
CA SER A 45 -15.18 3.90 5.66
C SER A 45 -15.19 3.75 7.19
N LEU A 46 -14.12 3.18 7.79
CA LEU A 46 -13.96 3.01 9.23
C LEU A 46 -14.15 4.33 9.99
N LEU A 47 -13.59 5.43 9.46
CA LEU A 47 -13.63 6.76 10.09
C LEU A 47 -15.05 7.33 10.21
N LYS A 48 -16.01 6.76 9.49
CA LYS A 48 -17.44 7.15 9.51
C LYS A 48 -18.33 6.18 10.29
N GLU A 49 -17.78 5.08 10.78
CA GLU A 49 -18.56 4.07 11.50
C GLU A 49 -18.88 4.53 12.93
N LYS A 50 -20.11 4.32 13.38
CA LYS A 50 -20.56 4.73 14.74
C LYS A 50 -19.70 4.14 15.87
N LEU A 51 -19.15 2.96 15.66
CA LEU A 51 -18.30 2.29 16.65
C LEU A 51 -16.88 2.85 16.71
N PHE A 52 -16.44 3.60 15.70
CA PHE A 52 -15.06 4.09 15.61
C PHE A 52 -14.66 4.91 16.82
N ALA A 53 -15.48 5.88 17.19
CA ALA A 53 -15.21 6.76 18.34
C ALA A 53 -15.00 6.01 19.66
N LYS A 54 -15.71 4.88 19.84
CA LYS A 54 -15.61 4.05 21.04
C LYS A 54 -14.40 3.10 20.99
N LYS A 55 -14.10 2.60 19.80
CA LYS A 55 -13.11 1.51 19.61
C LYS A 55 -11.70 2.00 19.28
N CYS A 56 -11.59 3.20 18.70
CA CYS A 56 -10.32 3.80 18.28
C CYS A 56 -10.18 5.25 18.79
N PRO A 57 -10.13 5.46 20.12
CA PRO A 57 -10.13 6.80 20.71
C PRO A 57 -8.88 7.62 20.38
N ASN A 58 -7.71 6.98 20.24
CA ASN A 58 -6.45 7.67 19.89
C ASN A 58 -6.49 8.21 18.47
N LEU A 59 -6.95 7.42 17.51
CA LEU A 59 -7.14 7.87 16.12
C LEU A 59 -8.20 8.96 16.04
N LEU A 60 -9.30 8.87 16.82
CA LEU A 60 -10.30 9.92 16.89
C LEU A 60 -9.72 11.24 17.44
N GLU A 61 -8.89 11.17 18.47
CA GLU A 61 -8.20 12.35 19.01
C GLU A 61 -7.35 13.03 17.94
N LEU A 62 -6.59 12.27 17.14
CA LEU A 62 -5.78 12.81 16.06
C LEU A 62 -6.65 13.42 14.94
N ILE A 63 -7.78 12.80 14.58
CA ILE A 63 -8.73 13.39 13.62
C ILE A 63 -9.23 14.75 14.08
N ASN A 64 -9.54 14.90 15.36
CA ASN A 64 -10.04 16.16 15.93
C ASN A 64 -8.97 17.26 15.98
N LYS A 65 -7.68 16.89 15.98
CA LYS A 65 -6.55 17.82 16.09
C LYS A 65 -5.90 18.20 14.75
N GLY A 66 -6.14 17.44 13.69
CA GLY A 66 -5.40 17.60 12.44
C GLY A 66 -6.21 17.47 11.17
N ARG A 67 -5.50 17.23 10.09
CA ARG A 67 -6.08 16.98 8.77
C ARG A 67 -6.52 15.52 8.67
N SER A 68 -7.73 15.29 8.15
CA SER A 68 -8.23 13.93 7.92
C SER A 68 -8.94 13.79 6.57
N CYS A 69 -8.89 12.57 6.00
CA CYS A 69 -9.62 12.20 4.80
C CYS A 69 -10.07 10.74 4.90
N SER A 70 -11.35 10.49 4.63
CA SER A 70 -11.94 9.13 4.59
C SER A 70 -12.07 8.58 3.17
N GLN A 71 -11.60 9.31 2.16
CA GLN A 71 -11.69 8.94 0.75
C GLN A 71 -10.33 9.11 0.07
N VAL A 72 -9.35 8.35 0.54
CA VAL A 72 -8.04 8.30 -0.11
C VAL A 72 -8.07 7.20 -1.16
N VAL A 73 -7.91 7.60 -2.41
CA VAL A 73 -7.87 6.68 -3.56
C VAL A 73 -6.50 6.06 -3.65
N SER A 74 -6.43 4.73 -3.61
CA SER A 74 -5.20 3.98 -3.81
C SER A 74 -4.77 3.98 -5.28
N VAL A 75 -3.86 3.10 -5.67
CA VAL A 75 -3.43 2.90 -7.06
C VAL A 75 -3.95 1.57 -7.60
N PHE A 76 -3.90 1.38 -8.93
CA PHE A 76 -4.26 0.09 -9.54
C PHE A 76 -3.01 -0.80 -9.71
N PRO A 77 -3.12 -2.09 -9.34
CA PRO A 77 -4.14 -2.66 -8.48
C PRO A 77 -4.00 -2.14 -7.03
N SER A 78 -5.13 -2.06 -6.28
CA SER A 78 -5.10 -1.59 -4.89
C SER A 78 -4.47 -2.62 -3.96
N LEU A 79 -3.15 -2.74 -4.07
CA LEU A 79 -2.29 -3.70 -3.38
C LEU A 79 -1.22 -3.00 -2.54
N THR A 80 -0.73 -3.71 -1.54
CA THR A 80 0.24 -3.21 -0.55
C THR A 80 1.48 -2.57 -1.18
N TYR A 81 2.22 -3.29 -2.02
CA TYR A 81 3.52 -2.82 -2.52
C TYR A 81 3.42 -1.66 -3.51
N PRO A 82 2.51 -1.68 -4.51
CA PRO A 82 2.26 -0.52 -5.35
C PRO A 82 1.86 0.72 -4.55
N ALA A 83 0.94 0.57 -3.58
CA ALA A 83 0.46 1.66 -2.76
C ALA A 83 1.54 2.27 -1.86
N HIS A 84 2.30 1.44 -1.13
CA HIS A 84 3.40 1.90 -0.27
C HIS A 84 4.50 2.61 -1.07
N THR A 85 4.80 2.13 -2.29
CA THR A 85 5.76 2.80 -3.17
C THR A 85 5.21 4.15 -3.62
N SER A 86 3.93 4.23 -3.96
CA SER A 86 3.29 5.50 -4.33
C SER A 86 3.26 6.50 -3.18
N MET A 87 3.09 6.05 -1.92
CA MET A 87 3.16 6.92 -0.74
C MET A 87 4.52 7.63 -0.57
N ILE A 88 5.62 6.98 -0.96
CA ILE A 88 6.98 7.52 -0.76
C ILE A 88 7.59 8.13 -2.01
N THR A 89 7.00 7.89 -3.19
CA THR A 89 7.45 8.50 -4.45
C THR A 89 6.57 9.67 -4.88
N GLY A 90 5.29 9.68 -4.50
CA GLY A 90 4.29 10.67 -4.92
C GLY A 90 3.82 10.47 -6.36
N VAL A 91 4.14 9.33 -6.99
CA VAL A 91 3.77 8.99 -8.37
C VAL A 91 3.11 7.60 -8.43
N PRO A 92 2.34 7.30 -9.50
CA PRO A 92 1.66 6.01 -9.62
C PRO A 92 2.58 4.90 -10.13
N PRO A 93 2.12 3.63 -10.11
CA PRO A 93 2.87 2.44 -10.55
C PRO A 93 3.49 2.53 -11.94
N GLU A 94 2.83 3.24 -12.87
CA GLU A 94 3.29 3.46 -14.24
C GLU A 94 4.64 4.18 -14.28
N ILE A 95 4.90 4.99 -13.29
CA ILE A 95 6.11 5.81 -13.18
C ILE A 95 7.15 5.10 -12.29
N HIS A 96 6.76 4.65 -11.08
CA HIS A 96 7.72 4.06 -10.14
C HIS A 96 8.04 2.58 -10.41
N GLY A 97 7.25 1.88 -11.26
CA GLY A 97 7.57 0.53 -11.74
C GLY A 97 7.15 -0.64 -10.85
N ILE A 98 6.62 -0.40 -9.65
CA ILE A 98 6.10 -1.45 -8.77
C ILE A 98 4.63 -1.65 -9.07
N THR A 99 4.31 -2.65 -9.89
CA THR A 99 2.98 -2.82 -10.49
C THR A 99 2.13 -3.89 -9.79
N ASN A 100 2.73 -4.66 -8.88
CA ASN A 100 2.06 -5.73 -8.12
C ASN A 100 2.84 -5.97 -6.81
N ASN A 101 2.33 -6.80 -5.92
CA ASN A 101 3.10 -7.29 -4.78
C ASN A 101 4.20 -8.27 -5.22
N ARG A 102 3.96 -8.99 -6.33
CA ARG A 102 4.87 -10.03 -6.84
C ARG A 102 5.30 -9.76 -8.27
N ILE A 103 6.53 -10.16 -8.56
CA ILE A 103 7.10 -10.16 -9.90
C ILE A 103 6.70 -11.46 -10.58
N PHE A 104 6.15 -11.38 -11.79
CA PHE A 104 5.97 -12.54 -12.65
C PHE A 104 6.83 -12.40 -13.89
N ASP A 105 7.64 -13.40 -14.17
CA ASP A 105 8.44 -13.51 -15.39
C ASP A 105 7.94 -14.73 -16.19
N PRO A 106 7.19 -14.51 -17.26
CA PRO A 106 6.66 -15.62 -18.08
C PRO A 106 7.73 -16.57 -18.60
N SER A 107 8.96 -16.08 -18.82
CA SER A 107 10.07 -16.88 -19.35
C SER A 107 10.66 -17.84 -18.32
N LYS A 108 10.46 -17.57 -17.04
CA LYS A 108 11.08 -18.31 -15.92
C LYS A 108 10.11 -19.13 -15.08
N ASN A 109 8.79 -19.04 -15.32
CA ASN A 109 7.74 -19.60 -14.45
C ASN A 109 7.91 -19.22 -12.96
N PHE A 110 8.48 -18.05 -12.70
CA PHE A 110 8.87 -17.63 -11.36
C PHE A 110 8.01 -16.47 -10.88
N VAL A 111 7.54 -16.56 -9.63
CA VAL A 111 6.78 -15.51 -8.96
C VAL A 111 7.47 -15.18 -7.66
N ASP A 112 8.18 -14.06 -7.61
CA ASP A 112 8.80 -13.53 -6.39
C ASP A 112 8.11 -12.22 -5.96
N TRP A 113 8.47 -11.74 -4.79
CA TRP A 113 7.99 -10.45 -4.28
C TRP A 113 8.92 -9.32 -4.72
N PHE A 114 8.35 -8.11 -4.82
CA PHE A 114 9.14 -6.89 -5.01
C PHE A 114 9.84 -6.48 -3.71
N TRP A 115 10.77 -7.30 -3.20
CA TRP A 115 11.47 -7.04 -1.94
C TRP A 115 12.41 -5.83 -2.00
N TYR A 116 13.09 -5.63 -3.14
CA TYR A 116 14.27 -4.80 -3.27
C TYR A 116 13.95 -3.39 -3.73
N ALA A 117 14.56 -2.40 -3.04
CA ALA A 117 14.39 -0.98 -3.32
C ALA A 117 14.92 -0.55 -4.70
N ASP A 118 15.88 -1.27 -5.29
CA ASP A 118 16.41 -1.01 -6.63
C ASP A 118 15.41 -1.27 -7.76
N SER A 119 14.31 -1.95 -7.45
CA SER A 119 13.18 -2.11 -8.38
C SER A 119 12.39 -0.81 -8.57
N ILE A 120 12.51 0.17 -7.67
CA ILE A 120 11.84 1.48 -7.76
C ILE A 120 12.58 2.37 -8.76
N LYS A 121 11.89 2.82 -9.80
CA LYS A 121 12.49 3.55 -10.93
C LYS A 121 12.56 5.07 -10.75
N THR A 122 12.04 5.59 -9.65
CA THR A 122 11.99 7.03 -9.39
C THR A 122 12.56 7.38 -8.02
N PRO A 123 12.98 8.65 -7.81
CA PRO A 123 13.36 9.11 -6.48
C PRO A 123 12.22 8.93 -5.46
N THR A 124 12.60 8.65 -4.22
CA THR A 124 11.68 8.47 -3.09
C THR A 124 11.96 9.51 -1.99
N LEU A 125 11.04 9.64 -1.02
CA LEU A 125 11.32 10.38 0.23
C LEU A 125 12.62 9.89 0.89
N ILE A 126 12.93 8.58 0.79
CA ILE A 126 14.13 7.96 1.36
C ILE A 126 15.38 8.49 0.67
N THR A 127 15.43 8.41 -0.67
CA THR A 127 16.60 8.86 -1.45
C THR A 127 16.84 10.34 -1.26
N LYS A 128 15.77 11.16 -1.23
CA LYS A 128 15.87 12.59 -1.01
C LYS A 128 16.25 12.97 0.43
N ALA A 129 15.81 12.23 1.42
CA ALA A 129 16.27 12.38 2.80
C ALA A 129 17.78 12.09 2.92
N LYS A 130 18.25 11.01 2.26
CA LYS A 130 19.69 10.67 2.22
C LYS A 130 20.54 11.73 1.54
N GLU A 131 20.11 12.28 0.39
CA GLU A 131 20.77 13.40 -0.29
C GLU A 131 20.95 14.63 0.62
N LYS A 132 20.01 14.84 1.56
CA LYS A 132 20.06 15.94 2.53
C LYS A 132 20.73 15.60 3.86
N ASN A 133 21.30 14.40 3.98
CA ASN A 133 21.88 13.89 5.23
C ASN A 133 20.88 13.90 6.41
N LEU A 134 19.61 13.65 6.15
CA LEU A 134 18.60 13.42 7.17
C LEU A 134 18.67 11.98 7.66
N VAL A 135 18.53 11.80 8.97
CA VAL A 135 18.49 10.46 9.57
C VAL A 135 17.15 9.79 9.27
N SER A 136 17.19 8.54 8.86
CA SER A 136 16.02 7.76 8.45
C SER A 136 15.86 6.46 9.21
N LEU A 137 14.60 6.08 9.49
CA LEU A 137 14.17 4.84 10.12
C LEU A 137 13.11 4.16 9.25
N GLY A 138 13.25 2.87 9.01
CA GLY A 138 12.26 2.03 8.33
C GLY A 138 12.00 0.76 9.11
N VAL A 139 10.74 0.51 9.46
CA VAL A 139 10.33 -0.73 10.13
C VAL A 139 9.18 -1.35 9.36
N SER A 140 9.41 -2.54 8.82
CA SER A 140 8.43 -3.33 8.04
C SER A 140 7.86 -2.59 6.82
N TRP A 141 8.54 -1.58 6.28
CA TRP A 141 8.06 -0.90 5.09
C TRP A 141 8.34 -1.73 3.83
N PRO A 142 7.33 -1.97 2.95
CA PRO A 142 7.50 -2.74 1.72
C PRO A 142 8.52 -2.14 0.76
N VAL A 143 9.12 -2.98 -0.09
CA VAL A 143 10.07 -2.59 -1.16
C VAL A 143 11.27 -1.79 -0.63
N THR A 144 11.79 -2.16 0.55
CA THR A 144 12.91 -1.43 1.17
C THR A 144 14.15 -2.27 1.43
N VAL A 145 14.19 -3.55 1.04
CA VAL A 145 15.43 -4.35 1.14
C VAL A 145 16.53 -3.67 0.32
N GLY A 146 17.64 -3.32 0.99
CA GLY A 146 18.74 -2.60 0.37
C GLY A 146 18.56 -1.08 0.20
N ALA A 147 17.43 -0.52 0.68
CA ALA A 147 17.23 0.94 0.66
C ALA A 147 18.27 1.69 1.51
N ALA A 148 18.58 2.93 1.11
CA ALA A 148 19.53 3.79 1.81
C ALA A 148 18.92 4.42 3.08
N ILE A 149 18.33 3.58 3.95
CA ILE A 149 17.79 3.94 5.26
C ILE A 149 18.85 3.68 6.33
N ASP A 150 19.04 4.64 7.25
CA ASP A 150 20.11 4.52 8.26
C ASP A 150 19.80 3.43 9.30
N TYR A 151 18.53 3.25 9.67
CA TYR A 151 18.05 2.21 10.58
C TYR A 151 16.92 1.46 9.90
N LEU A 152 17.22 0.32 9.27
CA LEU A 152 16.27 -0.42 8.45
C LEU A 152 16.03 -1.83 8.97
N LEU A 153 14.79 -2.14 9.28
CA LEU A 153 14.25 -3.50 9.34
C LEU A 153 13.15 -3.61 8.27
N PRO A 154 13.46 -4.08 7.05
CA PRO A 154 12.51 -4.09 5.95
C PRO A 154 11.40 -5.11 6.18
N GLU A 155 10.28 -4.95 5.48
CA GLU A 155 9.32 -6.04 5.35
C GLU A 155 9.98 -7.19 4.58
N PHE A 156 9.87 -8.38 5.16
CA PHE A 156 10.35 -9.59 4.53
C PHE A 156 9.43 -10.75 4.90
N LYS A 157 8.87 -11.43 3.92
CA LYS A 157 8.15 -12.68 4.14
C LYS A 157 9.11 -13.85 4.00
N SER A 158 9.16 -14.69 5.01
CA SER A 158 9.79 -15.99 4.84
C SER A 158 9.03 -16.78 3.78
N VAL A 159 9.71 -17.18 2.73
CA VAL A 159 9.21 -18.16 1.76
C VAL A 159 9.34 -19.59 2.32
N ASN A 160 9.96 -19.73 3.50
CA ASN A 160 10.26 -21.00 4.11
C ASN A 160 10.09 -20.88 5.64
N ASP A 161 9.16 -21.62 6.21
CA ASP A 161 8.86 -21.63 7.65
C ASP A 161 10.06 -22.03 8.54
N SER A 162 11.15 -22.48 7.93
CA SER A 162 12.38 -22.82 8.63
C SER A 162 13.24 -21.63 9.07
N ILE A 163 12.96 -20.39 8.60
CA ILE A 163 13.75 -19.22 8.95
C ILE A 163 13.13 -18.51 10.16
N SER A 164 13.88 -18.44 11.26
CA SER A 164 13.43 -17.74 12.47
C SER A 164 13.42 -16.21 12.27
N THR A 165 12.61 -15.51 13.08
CA THR A 165 12.61 -14.03 13.11
C THR A 165 14.00 -13.46 13.40
N VAL A 166 14.78 -14.13 14.26
CA VAL A 166 16.15 -13.72 14.57
C VAL A 166 17.05 -13.81 13.36
N ASP A 167 16.89 -14.85 12.52
CA ASP A 167 17.68 -15.00 11.31
C ASP A 167 17.28 -14.00 10.23
N LEU A 168 15.99 -13.65 10.14
CA LEU A 168 15.51 -12.57 9.28
C LEU A 168 16.08 -11.21 9.71
N ILE A 169 16.01 -10.89 11.01
CA ILE A 169 16.62 -9.67 11.56
C ILE A 169 18.13 -9.67 11.24
N ARG A 170 18.84 -10.77 11.52
CA ARG A 170 20.28 -10.88 11.26
C ARG A 170 20.65 -10.69 9.79
N LYS A 171 19.83 -11.19 8.87
CA LYS A 171 20.09 -11.11 7.42
C LYS A 171 19.85 -9.71 6.86
N HIS A 172 18.79 -9.03 7.30
CA HIS A 172 18.28 -7.81 6.67
C HIS A 172 18.39 -6.55 7.53
N ASP A 173 18.74 -6.68 8.82
CA ASP A 173 18.99 -5.56 9.72
C ASP A 173 20.18 -4.72 9.25
N ASN A 174 19.98 -3.41 9.09
CA ASN A 174 20.98 -2.47 8.64
C ASN A 174 20.98 -1.17 9.45
N PRO A 175 22.03 -0.79 10.16
CA PRO A 175 23.16 -1.65 10.57
C PRO A 175 22.70 -2.64 11.62
N LYS A 176 23.35 -3.67 12.01
CA LYS A 176 22.93 -4.74 12.94
C LYS A 176 22.38 -4.26 14.31
N TYR A 177 21.65 -3.17 14.28
CA TYR A 177 21.14 -2.41 15.43
C TYR A 177 19.88 -3.05 16.04
N PHE A 178 18.94 -3.50 15.22
CA PHE A 178 17.69 -4.08 15.71
C PHE A 178 17.91 -5.39 16.45
N LEU A 179 18.86 -6.21 15.96
CA LEU A 179 19.23 -7.45 16.67
C LEU A 179 19.81 -7.17 18.06
N GLU A 180 20.62 -6.11 18.18
CA GLU A 180 21.18 -5.70 19.46
C GLU A 180 20.10 -5.25 20.45
N ILE A 181 19.17 -4.40 20.00
CA ILE A 181 18.01 -4.00 20.81
C ILE A 181 17.19 -5.22 21.22
N ALA A 182 16.85 -6.09 20.27
CA ALA A 182 16.04 -7.26 20.52
C ALA A 182 16.69 -8.17 21.59
N LYS A 183 18.00 -8.35 21.53
CA LYS A 183 18.77 -9.09 22.55
C LYS A 183 18.72 -8.39 23.92
N THR A 184 19.05 -7.10 23.96
CA THR A 184 19.15 -6.30 25.18
C THR A 184 17.81 -6.23 25.91
N ARG A 185 16.70 -6.18 25.17
CA ARG A 185 15.34 -6.12 25.72
C ARG A 185 14.73 -7.49 26.01
N GLY A 186 15.40 -8.58 25.65
CA GLY A 186 14.87 -9.93 25.82
C GLY A 186 13.61 -10.22 25.01
N ILE A 187 13.37 -9.45 23.93
CA ILE A 187 12.17 -9.57 23.09
C ILE A 187 12.35 -10.56 21.92
N ILE A 188 13.51 -11.23 21.84
CA ILE A 188 13.75 -12.27 20.84
C ILE A 188 12.95 -13.51 21.20
N PRO A 189 12.06 -13.97 20.32
CA PRO A 189 11.33 -15.22 20.55
C PRO A 189 12.28 -16.40 20.64
N LYS A 190 12.11 -17.24 21.66
CA LYS A 190 13.02 -18.37 21.88
C LYS A 190 12.88 -19.48 20.83
N ASN A 191 11.71 -19.70 20.25
CA ASN A 191 11.48 -20.89 19.42
C ASN A 191 10.53 -20.72 18.21
N LYS A 192 10.00 -19.55 17.89
CA LYS A 192 9.10 -19.34 16.72
C LYS A 192 9.19 -17.91 16.22
N ASN A 193 8.94 -17.74 14.91
CA ASN A 193 8.67 -16.42 14.35
C ASN A 193 7.41 -15.85 15.05
N PRO A 194 7.43 -14.61 15.56
CA PRO A 194 6.22 -13.99 16.03
C PRO A 194 5.26 -13.78 14.85
N GLU A 195 4.00 -14.12 15.08
CA GLU A 195 2.92 -13.96 14.12
C GLU A 195 1.82 -13.11 14.74
N GLY A 196 0.98 -12.54 13.88
CA GLY A 196 -0.19 -11.80 14.32
C GLY A 196 0.20 -10.60 15.21
N PHE A 197 -0.61 -10.35 16.21
CA PHE A 197 -0.40 -9.25 17.17
C PHE A 197 0.97 -9.27 17.84
N SER A 198 1.55 -10.46 18.09
CA SER A 198 2.88 -10.58 18.69
C SER A 198 3.98 -10.05 17.77
N ARG A 199 3.83 -10.24 16.46
CA ARG A 199 4.75 -9.67 15.45
C ARG A 199 4.67 -8.15 15.44
N ASP A 200 3.47 -7.60 15.31
CA ASP A 200 3.29 -6.15 15.25
C ASP A 200 3.69 -5.48 16.58
N LEU A 201 3.49 -6.15 17.71
CA LEU A 201 4.00 -5.66 18.99
C LEU A 201 5.54 -5.62 19.04
N LEU A 202 6.21 -6.65 18.52
CA LEU A 202 7.68 -6.68 18.42
C LEU A 202 8.18 -5.55 17.53
N LEU A 203 7.60 -5.40 16.33
CA LEU A 203 7.96 -4.32 15.40
C LEU A 203 7.75 -2.94 16.03
N HIS A 204 6.63 -2.77 16.75
CA HIS A 204 6.32 -1.55 17.48
C HIS A 204 7.37 -1.22 18.55
N GLN A 205 7.77 -2.19 19.37
CA GLN A 205 8.80 -1.99 20.40
C GLN A 205 10.14 -1.58 19.78
N LEU A 206 10.53 -2.22 18.69
CA LEU A 206 11.75 -1.88 17.95
C LEU A 206 11.67 -0.48 17.33
N PHE A 207 10.52 -0.10 16.77
CA PHE A 207 10.27 1.24 16.26
C PHE A 207 10.41 2.29 17.36
N MET A 208 9.69 2.15 18.46
CA MET A 208 9.65 3.09 19.59
C MET A 208 11.04 3.33 20.19
N ASP A 209 11.77 2.24 20.45
CA ASP A 209 13.11 2.32 21.04
C ASP A 209 14.12 2.98 20.11
N THR A 210 14.04 2.68 18.80
CA THR A 210 14.91 3.29 17.80
C THR A 210 14.58 4.76 17.61
N PHE A 211 13.30 5.11 17.50
CA PHE A 211 12.85 6.49 17.32
C PHE A 211 13.37 7.41 18.43
N ILE A 212 13.22 7.02 19.70
CA ILE A 212 13.65 7.87 20.81
C ILE A 212 15.18 7.97 20.92
N ARG A 213 15.91 6.90 20.63
CA ARG A 213 17.38 6.88 20.69
C ARG A 213 18.07 7.58 19.53
N LYS A 214 17.53 7.45 18.32
CA LYS A 214 18.19 7.91 17.09
C LYS A 214 17.59 9.19 16.56
N LYS A 215 16.39 9.59 17.01
CA LYS A 215 15.70 10.82 16.65
C LYS A 215 15.67 11.07 15.14
N PRO A 216 15.20 10.08 14.33
CA PRO A 216 15.20 10.18 12.87
C PRO A 216 14.32 11.36 12.40
N ASN A 217 14.71 11.96 11.28
CA ASN A 217 13.92 12.98 10.59
C ASN A 217 12.77 12.35 9.79
N LEU A 218 13.03 11.21 9.13
CA LEU A 218 12.03 10.45 8.39
C LEU A 218 11.89 9.07 8.99
N SER A 219 10.69 8.73 9.45
CA SER A 219 10.37 7.39 9.94
C SER A 219 9.23 6.79 9.14
N LEU A 220 9.42 5.58 8.64
CA LEU A 220 8.44 4.79 7.91
C LEU A 220 8.11 3.54 8.75
N TYR A 221 6.83 3.35 9.09
CA TYR A 221 6.40 2.21 9.89
C TYR A 221 5.13 1.58 9.31
N HIS A 222 5.16 0.28 9.05
CA HIS A 222 4.05 -0.49 8.51
C HIS A 222 3.53 -1.48 9.56
N MET A 223 2.22 -1.42 9.85
CA MET A 223 1.46 -2.30 10.75
C MET A 223 0.60 -3.25 9.90
N ILE A 224 0.73 -4.56 10.09
CA ILE A 224 0.29 -5.57 9.09
C ILE A 224 -0.98 -6.32 9.51
N GLU A 225 -1.19 -6.54 10.81
CA GLU A 225 -2.16 -7.54 11.30
C GLU A 225 -3.60 -7.24 10.89
N THR A 226 -3.98 -5.98 10.71
CA THR A 226 -5.33 -5.59 10.29
C THR A 226 -5.71 -6.17 8.93
N ASP A 227 -4.77 -6.25 7.97
CA ASP A 227 -4.98 -6.89 6.68
C ASP A 227 -5.25 -8.38 6.81
N LEU A 228 -4.37 -9.11 7.50
CA LEU A 228 -4.48 -10.56 7.67
C LEU A 228 -5.79 -10.97 8.33
N ILE A 229 -6.22 -10.21 9.34
CA ILE A 229 -7.48 -10.47 10.03
C ILE A 229 -8.68 -10.20 9.12
N GLN A 230 -8.66 -9.11 8.36
CA GLN A 230 -9.74 -8.79 7.43
C GLN A 230 -9.83 -9.82 6.29
N HIS A 231 -8.71 -10.32 5.78
CA HIS A 231 -8.70 -11.43 4.82
C HIS A 231 -9.41 -12.66 5.34
N LYS A 232 -9.12 -13.04 6.59
CA LYS A 232 -9.62 -14.29 7.18
C LYS A 232 -11.08 -14.21 7.62
N TYR A 233 -11.48 -13.11 8.23
CA TYR A 233 -12.77 -12.99 8.92
C TYR A 233 -13.74 -12.00 8.25
N GLY A 234 -13.28 -11.28 7.21
CA GLY A 234 -14.04 -10.20 6.59
C GLY A 234 -13.90 -8.87 7.34
N LYS A 235 -14.08 -7.78 6.59
CA LYS A 235 -13.81 -6.41 7.08
C LYS A 235 -14.69 -5.93 8.23
N ASN A 236 -15.85 -6.53 8.43
CA ASN A 236 -16.84 -6.10 9.45
C ASN A 236 -16.87 -7.03 10.67
N SER A 237 -15.99 -8.02 10.74
CA SER A 237 -15.94 -8.99 11.83
C SER A 237 -15.55 -8.34 13.17
N GLU A 238 -15.89 -9.02 14.26
CA GLU A 238 -15.42 -8.62 15.58
C GLU A 238 -13.89 -8.70 15.69
N GLU A 239 -13.31 -9.68 15.03
CA GLU A 239 -11.85 -9.87 14.92
C GLU A 239 -11.18 -8.67 14.22
N ALA A 240 -11.76 -8.17 13.13
CA ALA A 240 -11.27 -6.96 12.47
C ALA A 240 -11.29 -5.75 13.42
N TRP A 241 -12.36 -5.58 14.18
CA TRP A 241 -12.42 -4.54 15.21
C TRP A 241 -11.39 -4.72 16.31
N LYS A 242 -11.14 -5.93 16.77
CA LYS A 242 -10.06 -6.22 17.75
C LYS A 242 -8.69 -5.83 17.19
N ALA A 243 -8.44 -6.10 15.91
CA ALA A 243 -7.21 -5.70 15.24
C ALA A 243 -7.06 -4.16 15.18
N PHE A 244 -8.10 -3.42 14.80
CA PHE A 244 -8.05 -1.96 14.80
C PHE A 244 -7.91 -1.36 16.19
N MET A 245 -8.56 -1.91 17.21
CA MET A 245 -8.38 -1.50 18.62
C MET A 245 -6.93 -1.71 19.08
N PHE A 246 -6.33 -2.82 18.69
CA PHE A 246 -4.92 -3.08 18.98
C PHE A 246 -4.01 -2.05 18.30
N MET A 247 -4.20 -1.77 16.99
CA MET A 247 -3.43 -0.75 16.28
C MET A 247 -3.63 0.64 16.89
N ASP A 248 -4.86 1.00 17.26
CA ASP A 248 -5.16 2.26 17.96
C ASP A 248 -4.38 2.38 19.28
N SER A 249 -4.25 1.28 20.03
CA SER A 249 -3.43 1.28 21.26
C SER A 249 -1.94 1.50 21.00
N LEU A 250 -1.40 0.96 19.90
CA LEU A 250 -0.01 1.21 19.49
C LEU A 250 0.19 2.68 19.06
N ILE A 251 -0.78 3.27 18.37
CA ILE A 251 -0.79 4.71 18.05
C ILE A 251 -0.80 5.54 19.33
N GLY A 252 -1.63 5.19 20.32
CA GLY A 252 -1.64 5.85 21.63
C GLY A 252 -0.27 5.81 22.35
N ASN A 253 0.48 4.71 22.21
CA ASN A 253 1.83 4.63 22.73
C ASN A 253 2.79 5.62 22.05
N ILE A 254 2.68 5.80 20.72
CA ILE A 254 3.46 6.78 19.97
C ILE A 254 3.09 8.20 20.41
N MET A 255 1.78 8.53 20.52
CA MET A 255 1.33 9.81 21.02
C MET A 255 1.90 10.11 22.42
N SER A 256 1.80 9.16 23.34
CA SER A 256 2.35 9.27 24.70
C SER A 256 3.88 9.45 24.72
N LEU A 257 4.59 8.82 23.77
CA LEU A 257 6.04 9.03 23.64
C LEU A 257 6.36 10.46 23.18
N LEU A 258 5.61 10.98 22.20
CA LEU A 258 5.79 12.36 21.72
C LEU A 258 5.48 13.37 22.82
N ASP A 259 4.40 13.17 23.60
CA ASP A 259 4.03 14.02 24.74
C ASP A 259 5.12 14.03 25.80
N LYS A 260 5.54 12.86 26.29
CA LYS A 260 6.54 12.73 27.37
C LYS A 260 7.90 13.32 27.02
N ASN A 261 8.22 13.43 25.74
CA ASN A 261 9.51 13.96 25.27
C ASN A 261 9.42 15.36 24.66
N ASN A 262 8.26 16.04 24.74
CA ASN A 262 7.99 17.36 24.17
C ASN A 262 8.35 17.43 22.66
N LEU A 263 7.97 16.41 21.89
CA LEU A 263 8.35 16.28 20.49
C LEU A 263 7.29 16.78 19.51
N TRP A 264 6.07 17.10 19.93
CA TRP A 264 4.99 17.53 19.05
C TRP A 264 5.31 18.83 18.28
N GLU A 265 6.08 19.74 18.86
CA GLU A 265 6.47 20.99 18.19
C GLU A 265 7.37 20.79 16.97
N THR A 266 8.02 19.63 16.87
CA THR A 266 8.95 19.31 15.78
C THR A 266 8.58 18.03 15.01
N THR A 267 7.50 17.39 15.37
CA THR A 267 7.10 16.09 14.77
C THR A 267 5.73 16.19 14.12
N THR A 268 5.66 15.79 12.87
CA THR A 268 4.42 15.52 12.16
C THR A 268 4.16 14.03 12.14
N LEU A 269 3.03 13.60 12.69
CA LEU A 269 2.55 12.23 12.65
C LEU A 269 1.55 12.11 11.51
N VAL A 270 1.83 11.24 10.55
CA VAL A 270 0.97 10.90 9.40
C VAL A 270 0.57 9.44 9.52
N ILE A 271 -0.72 9.14 9.50
CA ILE A 271 -1.29 7.80 9.54
C ILE A 271 -2.16 7.63 8.31
N THR A 272 -1.93 6.59 7.54
CA THR A 272 -2.76 6.23 6.39
C THR A 272 -2.84 4.71 6.26
N GLY A 273 -3.63 4.21 5.33
CA GLY A 273 -3.53 2.84 4.85
C GLY A 273 -3.11 2.83 3.40
N ASP A 274 -2.90 1.67 2.89
CA ASP A 274 -2.52 1.40 1.50
C ASP A 274 -3.75 1.12 0.63
N HIS A 275 -4.77 0.49 1.18
CA HIS A 275 -6.05 0.18 0.55
C HIS A 275 -7.16 -0.02 1.59
N GLY A 276 -8.42 -0.04 1.10
CA GLY A 276 -9.56 -0.51 1.85
C GLY A 276 -9.79 -2.03 1.69
N PHE A 277 -11.00 -2.50 2.02
CA PHE A 277 -11.37 -3.92 1.97
C PHE A 277 -12.79 -4.13 1.49
N LYS A 278 -13.01 -5.21 0.74
CA LYS A 278 -14.32 -5.74 0.33
C LYS A 278 -14.53 -7.12 0.94
N ASN A 279 -15.75 -7.43 1.34
CA ASN A 279 -16.11 -8.81 1.62
C ASN A 279 -16.41 -9.55 0.31
N TYR A 280 -16.11 -10.86 0.29
CA TYR A 280 -16.49 -11.76 -0.78
C TYR A 280 -17.15 -13.02 -0.23
N SER A 281 -17.91 -13.70 -1.08
CA SER A 281 -18.61 -14.96 -0.77
C SER A 281 -18.12 -16.12 -1.65
N TYR A 282 -17.37 -15.82 -2.72
CA TYR A 282 -16.89 -16.80 -3.69
C TYR A 282 -15.47 -16.52 -4.13
N GLU A 283 -14.66 -17.57 -4.20
CA GLU A 283 -13.33 -17.55 -4.82
C GLU A 283 -13.38 -18.07 -6.25
N ILE A 284 -12.62 -17.39 -7.14
CA ILE A 284 -12.43 -17.77 -8.53
C ILE A 284 -11.00 -18.32 -8.69
N SER A 285 -10.87 -19.61 -8.94
CA SER A 285 -9.62 -20.25 -9.33
C SER A 285 -9.47 -20.23 -10.86
N ILE A 286 -9.16 -19.05 -11.43
CA ILE A 286 -9.18 -18.84 -12.88
C ILE A 286 -8.26 -19.80 -13.65
N ASN A 287 -7.14 -20.24 -13.06
CA ASN A 287 -6.25 -21.22 -13.66
C ASN A 287 -6.91 -22.60 -13.85
N ARG A 288 -7.98 -22.93 -13.11
CA ARG A 288 -8.79 -24.12 -13.36
C ARG A 288 -9.59 -24.03 -14.67
N LEU A 289 -10.01 -22.82 -15.09
CA LEU A 289 -10.60 -22.65 -16.41
C LEU A 289 -9.61 -23.07 -17.50
N PHE A 290 -8.36 -22.62 -17.39
CA PHE A 290 -7.32 -22.92 -18.36
C PHE A 290 -6.91 -24.39 -18.34
N GLU A 291 -6.85 -25.01 -17.16
CA GLU A 291 -6.62 -26.44 -17.05
C GLU A 291 -7.76 -27.26 -17.68
N ASN A 292 -9.03 -26.92 -17.43
CA ASN A 292 -10.19 -27.57 -18.02
C ASN A 292 -10.23 -27.47 -19.56
N LYS A 293 -9.59 -26.44 -20.13
CA LYS A 293 -9.42 -26.25 -21.59
C LYS A 293 -8.17 -26.99 -22.13
N GLY A 294 -7.34 -27.59 -21.25
CA GLY A 294 -6.09 -28.24 -21.63
C GLY A 294 -4.93 -27.28 -21.91
N TRP A 295 -5.08 -25.99 -21.60
CA TRP A 295 -4.08 -24.95 -21.87
C TRP A 295 -3.08 -24.76 -20.73
N LEU A 296 -3.31 -25.41 -19.60
CA LEU A 296 -2.48 -25.37 -18.41
C LEU A 296 -2.47 -26.73 -17.76
N LYS A 297 -1.36 -27.11 -17.14
CA LYS A 297 -1.20 -28.42 -16.46
C LYS A 297 -0.79 -28.20 -15.02
N ILE A 298 -1.52 -28.86 -14.11
CA ILE A 298 -1.28 -28.84 -12.67
C ILE A 298 -0.81 -30.23 -12.22
N LYS A 299 0.16 -30.27 -11.33
CA LYS A 299 0.61 -31.49 -10.64
C LYS A 299 1.05 -31.13 -9.24
N ASN A 300 0.57 -31.89 -8.23
CA ASN A 300 0.84 -31.63 -6.80
C ASN A 300 0.56 -30.17 -6.41
N ASP A 301 -0.60 -29.63 -6.86
CA ASP A 301 -1.05 -28.26 -6.62
C ASP A 301 -0.12 -27.15 -7.17
N GLU A 302 0.79 -27.52 -8.08
CA GLU A 302 1.68 -26.59 -8.76
C GLU A 302 1.45 -26.59 -10.28
N ILE A 303 1.51 -25.38 -10.88
CA ILE A 303 1.47 -25.22 -12.32
C ILE A 303 2.87 -25.54 -12.88
N TYR A 304 2.98 -26.62 -13.65
CA TYR A 304 4.27 -27.06 -14.20
C TYR A 304 4.42 -26.85 -15.71
N ASN A 305 3.31 -26.62 -16.44
CA ASN A 305 3.32 -26.28 -17.85
C ASN A 305 2.06 -25.48 -18.20
N TRP A 306 2.19 -24.52 -19.10
CA TRP A 306 1.09 -23.65 -19.50
C TRP A 306 1.33 -23.02 -20.88
N GLU A 307 0.25 -22.71 -21.59
CA GLU A 307 0.16 -21.85 -22.77
C GLU A 307 -0.47 -20.50 -22.36
N VAL A 308 -1.34 -20.52 -21.38
CA VAL A 308 -1.91 -19.35 -20.71
C VAL A 308 -1.93 -19.56 -19.21
N VAL A 309 -1.60 -18.53 -18.45
CA VAL A 309 -1.60 -18.54 -16.97
C VAL A 309 -2.14 -17.23 -16.44
N ALA A 310 -2.88 -17.27 -15.36
CA ALA A 310 -3.30 -16.08 -14.62
C ALA A 310 -2.52 -15.94 -13.32
N ILE A 311 -2.20 -14.68 -12.97
CA ILE A 311 -1.62 -14.27 -11.69
C ILE A 311 -2.69 -13.55 -10.87
N PRO A 312 -3.40 -14.26 -9.98
CA PRO A 312 -4.40 -13.67 -9.10
C PRO A 312 -3.80 -12.68 -8.10
N SER A 313 -4.48 -11.56 -7.93
CA SER A 313 -4.11 -10.45 -7.05
C SER A 313 -5.36 -9.94 -6.30
N GLY A 314 -6.14 -10.85 -5.72
CA GLY A 314 -7.37 -10.54 -5.00
C GLY A 314 -8.50 -10.09 -5.93
N GLY A 315 -8.88 -8.82 -5.90
CA GLY A 315 -9.93 -8.26 -6.76
C GLY A 315 -9.58 -8.18 -8.24
N SER A 316 -8.32 -8.41 -8.63
CA SER A 316 -7.88 -8.48 -10.03
C SER A 316 -7.09 -9.76 -10.32
N ALA A 317 -6.95 -10.09 -11.62
CA ALA A 317 -6.03 -11.13 -12.08
C ALA A 317 -5.42 -10.73 -13.43
N PHE A 318 -4.12 -11.01 -13.59
CA PHE A 318 -3.35 -10.69 -14.79
C PHE A 318 -3.10 -11.96 -15.58
N VAL A 319 -3.57 -12.00 -16.83
CA VAL A 319 -3.49 -13.18 -17.69
C VAL A 319 -2.36 -13.01 -18.70
N HIS A 320 -1.48 -13.99 -18.74
CA HIS A 320 -0.32 -14.03 -19.59
C HIS A 320 -0.40 -15.22 -20.55
N LEU A 321 -0.15 -14.96 -21.83
CA LEU A 321 0.05 -15.98 -22.84
C LEU A 321 1.55 -16.25 -22.98
N LYS A 322 1.92 -17.53 -23.15
CA LYS A 322 3.32 -17.91 -23.36
C LYS A 322 3.85 -17.35 -24.67
N ASP A 323 3.04 -17.42 -25.71
CA ASP A 323 3.25 -16.72 -26.98
C ASP A 323 2.23 -15.57 -27.08
N SER A 324 2.69 -14.34 -26.80
CA SER A 324 1.86 -13.14 -26.83
C SER A 324 1.42 -12.74 -28.23
N GLU A 325 2.10 -13.25 -29.29
CA GLU A 325 1.85 -12.92 -30.69
C GLU A 325 0.87 -13.90 -31.37
N ASP A 326 0.51 -15.01 -30.72
CA ASP A 326 -0.51 -15.93 -31.23
C ASP A 326 -1.92 -15.34 -31.08
N GLU A 327 -2.32 -14.50 -32.02
CA GLU A 327 -3.64 -13.87 -32.02
C GLU A 327 -4.79 -14.86 -32.12
N GLN A 328 -4.59 -16.03 -32.74
CA GLN A 328 -5.64 -17.07 -32.82
C GLN A 328 -5.87 -17.69 -31.44
N PHE A 329 -4.82 -18.01 -30.72
CA PHE A 329 -4.92 -18.53 -29.37
C PHE A 329 -5.45 -17.48 -28.41
N LYS A 330 -4.97 -16.23 -28.50
CA LYS A 330 -5.46 -15.09 -27.74
C LYS A 330 -6.98 -14.90 -27.90
N GLN A 331 -7.50 -15.05 -29.13
CA GLN A 331 -8.94 -14.98 -29.34
C GLN A 331 -9.71 -16.15 -28.70
N LYS A 332 -9.15 -17.37 -28.70
CA LYS A 332 -9.74 -18.52 -27.97
C LYS A 332 -9.81 -18.25 -26.47
N VAL A 333 -8.73 -17.70 -25.89
CA VAL A 333 -8.69 -17.32 -24.47
C VAL A 333 -9.72 -16.23 -24.17
N ARG A 334 -9.82 -15.18 -25.02
CA ARG A 334 -10.81 -14.11 -24.89
C ARG A 334 -12.24 -14.68 -24.85
N ILE A 335 -12.57 -15.56 -25.76
CA ILE A 335 -13.91 -16.21 -25.82
C ILE A 335 -14.18 -17.01 -24.54
N ALA A 336 -13.21 -17.76 -24.04
CA ALA A 336 -13.37 -18.54 -22.82
C ALA A 336 -13.58 -17.64 -21.59
N LEU A 337 -12.85 -16.54 -21.50
CA LEU A 337 -13.00 -15.54 -20.41
C LEU A 337 -14.35 -14.85 -20.47
N SER A 338 -14.83 -14.47 -21.68
CA SER A 338 -16.11 -13.76 -21.85
C SER A 338 -17.35 -14.61 -21.56
N GLN A 339 -17.21 -15.93 -21.45
CA GLN A 339 -18.30 -16.84 -21.06
C GLN A 339 -18.55 -16.84 -19.54
N MET A 340 -17.69 -16.23 -18.76
CA MET A 340 -17.82 -16.13 -17.31
C MET A 340 -18.49 -14.81 -16.90
N ASN A 341 -19.39 -14.87 -15.92
CA ASN A 341 -20.13 -13.70 -15.42
C ASN A 341 -19.56 -13.13 -14.12
N GLU A 342 -18.60 -13.80 -13.50
CA GLU A 342 -18.05 -13.52 -12.18
C GLU A 342 -17.04 -12.37 -12.17
N PHE A 343 -16.55 -11.99 -13.32
CA PHE A 343 -15.60 -10.91 -13.52
C PHE A 343 -15.83 -10.17 -14.85
N GLU A 344 -15.13 -9.08 -15.03
CA GLU A 344 -15.00 -8.32 -16.27
C GLU A 344 -13.60 -8.52 -16.84
N VAL A 345 -13.49 -8.60 -18.18
CA VAL A 345 -12.23 -8.49 -18.90
C VAL A 345 -12.03 -7.01 -19.22
N LEU A 346 -11.03 -6.38 -18.58
CA LEU A 346 -10.75 -4.97 -18.80
C LEU A 346 -10.08 -4.74 -20.15
N GLU A 347 -10.55 -3.75 -20.87
CA GLU A 347 -9.83 -3.14 -21.98
C GLU A 347 -9.09 -1.90 -21.48
N GLU A 348 -7.96 -1.53 -22.15
CA GLU A 348 -6.96 -0.56 -21.66
C GLU A 348 -7.47 0.81 -21.18
N ARG A 349 -8.75 1.13 -21.37
CA ARG A 349 -9.31 2.47 -21.10
C ARG A 349 -10.24 2.56 -19.89
N HIS A 350 -10.56 1.47 -19.22
CA HIS A 350 -11.65 1.46 -18.23
C HIS A 350 -11.20 1.80 -16.80
N VAL A 351 -9.97 1.46 -16.43
CA VAL A 351 -9.45 1.72 -15.09
C VAL A 351 -8.09 2.41 -15.20
N LYS A 352 -7.92 3.54 -14.53
CA LYS A 352 -6.64 4.25 -14.52
C LYS A 352 -5.55 3.35 -13.91
N GLY A 353 -4.44 3.17 -14.60
CA GLY A 353 -3.34 2.30 -14.19
C GLY A 353 -3.46 0.85 -14.67
N SER A 354 -4.52 0.46 -15.37
CA SER A 354 -4.76 -0.93 -15.84
C SER A 354 -4.16 -1.24 -17.21
N SER A 355 -3.10 -0.54 -17.64
CA SER A 355 -2.47 -0.80 -18.93
C SER A 355 -1.92 -2.22 -19.04
N LEU A 356 -2.26 -2.93 -20.10
CA LEU A 356 -1.75 -4.29 -20.38
C LEU A 356 -0.22 -4.30 -20.51
N SER A 357 0.35 -3.29 -21.18
CA SER A 357 1.79 -3.16 -21.38
C SER A 357 2.52 -2.93 -20.04
N LEU A 358 1.96 -2.13 -19.14
CA LEU A 358 2.50 -1.91 -17.81
C LEU A 358 2.62 -3.20 -17.01
N HIS A 359 1.56 -4.00 -17.03
CA HIS A 359 1.50 -5.28 -16.30
C HIS A 359 2.10 -6.45 -17.10
N LYS A 360 2.57 -6.21 -18.33
CA LYS A 360 3.07 -7.25 -19.25
C LYS A 360 2.08 -8.41 -19.40
N SER A 361 0.78 -8.13 -19.38
CA SER A 361 -0.29 -9.11 -19.44
C SER A 361 -1.05 -8.98 -20.76
N ASN A 362 -1.71 -10.07 -21.18
CA ASN A 362 -2.55 -10.09 -22.36
C ASN A 362 -4.00 -9.72 -22.04
N PHE A 363 -4.45 -10.02 -20.80
CA PHE A 363 -5.75 -9.59 -20.28
C PHE A 363 -5.62 -9.21 -18.82
N ILE A 364 -6.44 -8.28 -18.37
CA ILE A 364 -6.66 -7.94 -16.97
C ILE A 364 -8.11 -8.27 -16.64
N LEU A 365 -8.31 -9.04 -15.59
CA LEU A 365 -9.62 -9.43 -15.09
C LEU A 365 -9.93 -8.65 -13.81
N LEU A 366 -11.17 -8.18 -13.67
CA LEU A 366 -11.64 -7.49 -12.49
C LEU A 366 -12.82 -8.24 -11.88
N ALA A 367 -12.67 -8.75 -10.67
CA ALA A 367 -13.72 -9.50 -9.99
C ALA A 367 -14.93 -8.61 -9.69
N LYS A 368 -16.13 -9.12 -10.01
CA LYS A 368 -17.38 -8.45 -9.66
C LYS A 368 -17.66 -8.53 -8.16
N LYS A 369 -18.69 -7.84 -7.73
CA LYS A 369 -19.15 -7.88 -6.34
C LYS A 369 -19.33 -9.33 -5.88
N ASP A 370 -18.97 -9.60 -4.63
CA ASP A 370 -19.02 -10.90 -3.95
C ASP A 370 -18.01 -11.94 -4.43
N TYR A 371 -17.12 -11.60 -5.39
CA TYR A 371 -16.07 -12.48 -5.90
C TYR A 371 -14.67 -11.95 -5.60
N THR A 372 -13.71 -12.89 -5.54
CA THR A 372 -12.27 -12.62 -5.49
C THR A 372 -11.50 -13.70 -6.24
N PHE A 373 -10.36 -13.37 -6.84
CA PHE A 373 -9.48 -14.37 -7.44
C PHE A 373 -8.57 -14.98 -6.39
N THR A 374 -8.35 -16.30 -6.51
CA THR A 374 -7.43 -17.04 -5.65
C THR A 374 -6.32 -17.71 -6.45
N ARG A 375 -5.18 -17.92 -5.80
CA ARG A 375 -4.04 -18.68 -6.37
C ARG A 375 -4.19 -20.16 -6.21
N SER A 376 -5.07 -20.61 -5.31
CA SER A 376 -5.30 -22.02 -5.07
C SER A 376 -5.77 -22.71 -6.34
N VAL A 377 -5.09 -23.76 -6.71
CA VAL A 377 -5.42 -24.61 -7.88
C VAL A 377 -5.91 -26.01 -7.47
N ASP A 378 -6.03 -26.29 -6.19
CA ASP A 378 -6.52 -27.54 -5.59
C ASP A 378 -8.04 -27.54 -5.36
N GLN A 379 -8.75 -26.54 -5.88
CA GLN A 379 -10.18 -26.33 -5.66
C GLN A 379 -10.93 -26.15 -6.99
N PRO A 380 -12.28 -26.23 -7.00
CA PRO A 380 -13.08 -25.98 -8.21
C PRO A 380 -12.93 -24.56 -8.71
N LEU A 381 -13.30 -24.32 -9.99
CA LEU A 381 -13.24 -23.01 -10.64
C LEU A 381 -13.91 -21.91 -9.82
N ILE A 382 -15.09 -22.18 -9.28
CA ILE A 382 -15.80 -21.31 -8.34
C ILE A 382 -16.03 -22.09 -7.05
N LYS A 383 -15.60 -21.51 -5.91
CA LYS A 383 -15.78 -22.10 -4.59
C LYS A 383 -16.45 -21.10 -3.66
N GLN A 384 -17.50 -21.52 -2.98
CA GLN A 384 -18.08 -20.73 -1.92
C GLN A 384 -17.12 -20.67 -0.73
N ARG A 385 -16.70 -19.46 -0.38
CA ARG A 385 -15.85 -19.17 0.77
C ARG A 385 -16.02 -17.70 1.13
N PHE A 386 -16.21 -17.42 2.41
CA PHE A 386 -16.32 -16.05 2.91
C PHE A 386 -14.96 -15.54 3.38
N GLY A 387 -14.71 -14.25 3.15
CA GLY A 387 -13.52 -13.53 3.61
C GLY A 387 -13.53 -12.08 3.18
N GLY A 388 -12.38 -11.42 3.36
CA GLY A 388 -12.13 -10.09 2.84
C GLY A 388 -11.05 -10.09 1.76
N SER A 389 -11.12 -9.14 0.85
CA SER A 389 -10.17 -8.99 -0.25
C SER A 389 -10.01 -7.53 -0.67
N HIS A 390 -8.90 -7.26 -1.37
CA HIS A 390 -8.56 -5.98 -2.00
C HIS A 390 -7.88 -6.25 -3.35
N GLY A 391 -7.15 -5.30 -3.97
CA GLY A 391 -6.47 -5.51 -5.25
C GLY A 391 -7.35 -5.31 -6.48
N GLY A 392 -8.53 -4.69 -6.30
CA GLY A 392 -9.45 -4.33 -7.37
C GLY A 392 -9.28 -2.90 -7.89
N ASP A 393 -10.36 -2.36 -8.45
CA ASP A 393 -10.44 -0.99 -8.93
C ASP A 393 -10.27 0.01 -7.77
N PRO A 394 -9.27 0.89 -7.79
CA PRO A 394 -9.04 1.88 -6.74
C PRO A 394 -10.17 2.92 -6.63
N GLU A 395 -11.00 3.12 -7.64
CA GLU A 395 -12.17 4.00 -7.58
C GLU A 395 -13.40 3.34 -6.90
N ASP A 396 -13.33 2.04 -6.59
CA ASP A 396 -14.34 1.41 -5.74
C ASP A 396 -14.25 1.98 -4.32
N LYS A 397 -15.34 2.60 -3.86
CA LYS A 397 -15.39 3.29 -2.56
C LYS A 397 -15.09 2.37 -1.35
N GLU A 398 -15.30 1.08 -1.49
CA GLU A 398 -14.95 0.11 -0.44
C GLU A 398 -13.43 -0.09 -0.33
N LEU A 399 -12.68 0.19 -1.40
CA LEU A 399 -11.23 0.12 -1.45
C LEU A 399 -10.53 1.45 -1.11
N TYR A 400 -11.28 2.52 -0.83
CA TYR A 400 -10.72 3.76 -0.31
C TYR A 400 -10.09 3.53 1.06
N THR A 401 -8.92 4.10 1.27
CA THR A 401 -8.26 4.10 2.57
C THR A 401 -8.47 5.41 3.34
N GLY A 402 -8.02 5.45 4.60
CA GLY A 402 -8.08 6.62 5.47
C GLY A 402 -6.76 7.38 5.51
N PHE A 403 -6.82 8.66 5.89
CA PHE A 403 -5.66 9.51 6.12
C PHE A 403 -5.90 10.41 7.33
N ILE A 404 -4.89 10.53 8.20
CA ILE A 404 -4.87 11.42 9.35
C ILE A 404 -3.47 12.01 9.45
N ALA A 405 -3.34 13.33 9.64
CA ALA A 405 -2.06 13.96 9.88
C ALA A 405 -2.17 15.05 10.95
N VAL A 406 -1.22 15.07 11.89
CA VAL A 406 -1.13 16.05 12.98
C VAL A 406 0.31 16.51 13.14
N GLY A 407 0.53 17.80 13.24
CA GLY A 407 1.87 18.38 13.43
C GLY A 407 1.91 19.88 13.17
N PRO A 408 3.07 20.53 13.37
CA PRO A 408 3.20 22.01 13.32
C PRO A 408 2.82 22.62 11.98
N SER A 409 2.98 21.87 10.88
CA SER A 409 2.72 22.34 9.52
C SER A 409 1.41 21.80 8.93
N ILE A 410 0.58 21.17 9.77
CA ILE A 410 -0.68 20.54 9.35
C ILE A 410 -1.86 21.39 9.83
N SER A 411 -2.71 21.82 8.89
CA SER A 411 -3.99 22.48 9.20
C SER A 411 -5.00 21.49 9.75
N ASN A 412 -5.83 21.91 10.71
CA ASN A 412 -6.97 21.12 11.15
C ASN A 412 -8.11 21.27 10.13
N GLU A 413 -8.31 20.25 9.31
CA GLU A 413 -9.32 20.25 8.27
C GLU A 413 -9.75 18.84 7.84
N VAL A 414 -10.96 18.72 7.33
CA VAL A 414 -11.46 17.47 6.71
C VAL A 414 -11.40 17.63 5.19
N VAL A 415 -10.56 16.82 4.55
CA VAL A 415 -10.43 16.79 3.09
C VAL A 415 -11.45 15.81 2.50
N SER A 416 -12.16 16.22 1.47
CA SER A 416 -13.24 15.42 0.87
C SER A 416 -12.72 14.16 0.14
N LYS A 417 -11.65 14.30 -0.64
CA LYS A 417 -11.00 13.22 -1.41
C LYS A 417 -9.54 13.58 -1.68
N MET A 418 -8.65 12.59 -1.65
CA MET A 418 -7.25 12.73 -2.03
C MET A 418 -6.73 11.44 -2.67
N ALA A 419 -5.59 11.51 -3.35
CA ALA A 419 -4.89 10.34 -3.87
C ALA A 419 -3.81 9.88 -2.87
N ILE A 420 -3.49 8.59 -2.87
CA ILE A 420 -2.43 8.05 -2.02
C ILE A 420 -1.05 8.64 -2.36
N THR A 421 -0.84 9.07 -3.60
CA THR A 421 0.35 9.79 -4.07
C THR A 421 0.52 11.17 -3.41
N ASP A 422 -0.54 11.75 -2.84
CA ASP A 422 -0.46 13.04 -2.16
C ASP A 422 0.25 12.95 -0.80
N VAL A 423 0.43 11.74 -0.26
CA VAL A 423 1.18 11.51 0.99
C VAL A 423 2.61 12.05 0.88
N ALA A 424 3.34 11.71 -0.18
CA ALA A 424 4.68 12.24 -0.42
C ALA A 424 4.69 13.75 -0.60
N LYS A 425 3.66 14.31 -1.27
CA LYS A 425 3.52 15.77 -1.49
C LYS A 425 3.30 16.54 -0.19
N ILE A 426 2.63 15.92 0.79
CA ILE A 426 2.44 16.49 2.13
C ILE A 426 3.74 16.43 2.94
N ILE A 427 4.46 15.30 2.89
CA ILE A 427 5.67 15.07 3.69
C ILE A 427 6.88 15.83 3.16
N SER A 428 7.05 15.88 1.85
CA SER A 428 8.23 16.44 1.17
C SER A 428 8.58 17.87 1.65
N PRO A 429 7.65 18.83 1.67
CA PRO A 429 7.95 20.21 2.11
C PRO A 429 8.29 20.32 3.61
N ILE A 430 7.74 19.45 4.47
CA ILE A 430 8.01 19.46 5.92
C ILE A 430 9.50 19.17 6.20
N LEU A 431 10.08 18.26 5.44
CA LEU A 431 11.50 17.89 5.54
C LEU A 431 12.38 18.65 4.52
N GLY A 432 11.81 19.60 3.80
CA GLY A 432 12.51 20.37 2.77
C GLY A 432 13.03 19.49 1.62
N LEU A 433 12.37 18.38 1.31
CA LEU A 433 12.77 17.47 0.24
C LEU A 433 12.28 18.01 -1.11
N ASN A 434 13.09 17.82 -2.15
CA ASN A 434 12.76 18.21 -3.51
C ASN A 434 12.44 16.95 -4.34
N LEU A 435 11.21 16.47 -4.21
CA LEU A 435 10.66 15.46 -5.11
C LEU A 435 9.97 16.16 -6.29
N ASP A 436 10.23 15.65 -7.50
CA ASP A 436 9.46 16.06 -8.67
C ASP A 436 8.20 15.22 -8.78
N PHE A 437 7.05 15.86 -8.86
CA PHE A 437 5.73 15.23 -8.96
C PHE A 437 5.09 15.47 -10.35
N ASN A 438 5.81 16.14 -11.26
CA ASN A 438 5.34 16.48 -12.60
C ASN A 438 5.78 15.36 -13.58
N HIS A 439 4.92 14.37 -13.77
CA HIS A 439 5.12 13.28 -14.73
C HIS A 439 3.86 13.05 -15.57
#